data_9dac466c5806a5cd86675bd3a1a7c0cd
#
_entry.id   9dac466c5806a5cd86675bd3a1a7c0cd
#
_cell.length_a   1.000
_cell.length_b   1.000
_cell.length_c   1.000
_cell.angle_alpha   90.00
_cell.angle_beta   90.00
_cell.angle_gamma   90.00
#
_symmetry.space_group_name_H-M   'P 1'
#
loop_
_entity.id
_entity.type
_entity.pdbx_description
1 polymer ?
#
loop_
_entity_poly.entity_id
_entity_poly.type
_entity_poly.pdbx_seq_one_letter_code
_entity_poly.pdbx_strand_id
1 'polypeptide(L)'
;MRQETLVGTTAPLDALTVGSIAILAYMLGNLLHEGLGHGGACLFTGAKPLVISSVHFECTVDSRLVLAGGTLMNLFAGFIFFALGRFTGRGYPRLKYFSWIAMTVNLYTGTGYFLFSGIGGIGDWAAFIEGLARPWAWRIALTILGFVSYALVARISLLELRPFLGSDKEQRYRRAVRLTAIPYFAGGILMCVASALNPKGAILILISAAASTFGGTSGLLWTPTWLKRGSFIPYGPTAEPIALPRTWPLVVAAGVAAIAFIALLGPSIRFSR
;
A
#
# COMPACT_ATOMS: atom_id res chain seq x y z
N MET A 1 -35.92 -16.93 -36.22
CA MET A 1 -35.34 -17.07 -34.89
C MET A 1 -34.29 -15.97 -34.70
N ARG A 2 -34.60 -14.91 -33.92
CA ARG A 2 -33.63 -13.89 -33.55
C ARG A 2 -32.80 -14.47 -32.42
N GLN A 3 -31.52 -14.64 -32.65
CA GLN A 3 -30.55 -14.84 -31.56
C GLN A 3 -30.51 -13.53 -30.73
N GLU A 4 -31.20 -13.50 -29.61
CA GLU A 4 -30.92 -12.51 -28.58
C GLU A 4 -29.48 -12.74 -28.10
N THR A 5 -28.60 -11.87 -28.54
CA THR A 5 -27.28 -11.73 -27.95
C THR A 5 -27.46 -11.37 -26.50
N LEU A 6 -27.29 -12.35 -25.60
CA LEU A 6 -27.15 -12.14 -24.18
C LEU A 6 -25.98 -11.17 -23.96
N VAL A 7 -26.30 -9.89 -23.87
CA VAL A 7 -25.36 -8.88 -23.37
C VAL A 7 -25.04 -9.28 -21.94
N GLY A 8 -23.95 -10.00 -21.77
CA GLY A 8 -23.48 -10.44 -20.47
C GLY A 8 -23.39 -9.23 -19.53
N THR A 9 -24.23 -9.21 -18.51
CA THR A 9 -24.22 -8.16 -17.49
C THR A 9 -22.85 -8.14 -16.83
N THR A 10 -22.09 -7.05 -17.07
CA THR A 10 -20.76 -6.91 -16.50
C THR A 10 -20.84 -6.89 -14.98
N ALA A 11 -20.10 -7.76 -14.30
CA ALA A 11 -20.09 -7.80 -12.83
C ALA A 11 -19.82 -6.39 -12.25
N PRO A 12 -20.68 -5.88 -11.35
CA PRO A 12 -20.62 -4.51 -10.88
C PRO A 12 -19.30 -4.20 -10.18
N LEU A 13 -18.77 -3.00 -10.46
CA LEU A 13 -17.55 -2.46 -9.85
C LEU A 13 -17.82 -1.02 -9.44
N ASP A 14 -18.09 -0.81 -8.15
CA ASP A 14 -18.43 0.50 -7.59
C ASP A 14 -17.20 1.25 -7.11
N ALA A 15 -17.01 2.47 -7.63
CA ALA A 15 -15.82 3.29 -7.35
C ALA A 15 -15.73 3.73 -5.88
N LEU A 16 -16.87 4.05 -5.23
CA LEU A 16 -16.87 4.47 -3.82
C LEU A 16 -16.50 3.30 -2.91
N THR A 17 -17.02 2.11 -3.17
CA THR A 17 -16.67 0.90 -2.42
C THR A 17 -15.19 0.55 -2.58
N VAL A 18 -14.67 0.62 -3.80
CA VAL A 18 -13.24 0.39 -4.09
C VAL A 18 -12.37 1.42 -3.38
N GLY A 19 -12.71 2.71 -3.48
CA GLY A 19 -11.99 3.79 -2.80
C GLY A 19 -12.02 3.66 -1.28
N SER A 20 -13.16 3.32 -0.71
CA SER A 20 -13.33 3.10 0.73
C SER A 20 -12.45 1.96 1.27
N ILE A 21 -12.43 0.83 0.55
CA ILE A 21 -11.54 -0.28 0.90
C ILE A 21 -10.07 0.15 0.83
N ALA A 22 -9.72 0.92 -0.18
CA ALA A 22 -8.35 1.42 -0.33
C ALA A 22 -7.95 2.38 0.80
N ILE A 23 -8.80 3.33 1.16
CA ILE A 23 -8.59 4.24 2.30
C ILE A 23 -8.27 3.45 3.57
N LEU A 24 -9.08 2.43 3.89
CA LEU A 24 -8.85 1.57 5.06
C LEU A 24 -7.51 0.82 4.96
N ALA A 25 -7.16 0.31 3.78
CA ALA A 25 -5.90 -0.42 3.58
C ALA A 25 -4.66 0.48 3.72
N TYR A 26 -4.71 1.72 3.20
CA TYR A 26 -3.60 2.67 3.34
C TYR A 26 -3.44 3.15 4.78
N MET A 27 -4.53 3.47 5.48
CA MET A 27 -4.49 3.81 6.91
C MET A 27 -3.88 2.67 7.72
N LEU A 28 -4.35 1.45 7.49
CA LEU A 28 -3.80 0.27 8.18
C LEU A 28 -2.31 0.08 7.86
N GLY A 29 -1.90 0.21 6.59
CA GLY A 29 -0.49 0.11 6.20
C GLY A 29 0.39 1.14 6.91
N ASN A 30 -0.09 2.37 7.06
CA ASN A 30 0.61 3.41 7.80
C ASN A 30 0.67 3.12 9.31
N LEU A 31 -0.45 2.72 9.93
CA LEU A 31 -0.48 2.34 11.35
C LEU A 31 0.44 1.15 11.66
N LEU A 32 0.53 0.21 10.73
CA LEU A 32 1.46 -0.91 10.83
C LEU A 32 2.92 -0.42 10.74
N HIS A 33 3.23 0.49 9.82
CA HIS A 33 4.57 1.05 9.64
C HIS A 33 5.01 1.87 10.86
N GLU A 34 4.27 2.93 11.19
CA GLU A 34 4.65 3.88 12.23
C GLU A 34 4.39 3.30 13.64
N GLY A 35 3.20 2.71 13.85
CA GLY A 35 2.79 2.23 15.17
C GLY A 35 3.45 0.91 15.56
N LEU A 36 3.19 -0.17 14.81
CA LEU A 36 3.73 -1.48 15.16
C LEU A 36 5.17 -1.67 14.69
N GLY A 37 5.57 -1.09 13.57
CA GLY A 37 6.91 -1.19 13.03
C GLY A 37 7.91 -0.39 13.86
N HIS A 38 7.92 0.90 13.71
CA HIS A 38 8.82 1.77 14.49
C HIS A 38 8.48 1.76 15.98
N GLY A 39 7.19 1.90 16.32
CA GLY A 39 6.73 1.93 17.72
C GLY A 39 6.95 0.62 18.45
N GLY A 40 6.63 -0.51 17.83
CA GLY A 40 6.89 -1.84 18.40
C GLY A 40 8.37 -2.09 18.60
N ALA A 41 9.22 -1.75 17.62
CA ALA A 41 10.67 -1.85 17.73
C ALA A 41 11.23 -0.93 18.85
N CYS A 42 10.70 0.29 18.99
CA CYS A 42 11.07 1.21 20.07
C CYS A 42 10.81 0.58 21.45
N LEU A 43 9.62 0.06 21.67
CA LEU A 43 9.25 -0.62 22.91
C LEU A 43 10.08 -1.88 23.17
N PHE A 44 10.32 -2.68 22.12
CA PHE A 44 11.12 -3.90 22.22
C PHE A 44 12.56 -3.62 22.64
N THR A 45 13.13 -2.48 22.23
CA THR A 45 14.48 -2.06 22.67
C THR A 45 14.51 -1.43 24.08
N GLY A 46 13.38 -1.38 24.78
CA GLY A 46 13.26 -0.75 26.10
C GLY A 46 13.25 0.79 26.05
N ALA A 47 13.19 1.37 24.86
CA ALA A 47 13.07 2.81 24.67
C ALA A 47 11.61 3.27 24.77
N LYS A 48 11.41 4.59 24.85
CA LYS A 48 10.07 5.19 25.01
C LYS A 48 9.64 5.89 23.72
N PRO A 49 8.40 5.65 23.24
CA PRO A 49 7.79 6.47 22.19
C PRO A 49 7.69 7.93 22.63
N LEU A 50 8.00 8.85 21.72
CA LEU A 50 7.89 10.29 21.94
C LEU A 50 6.79 10.90 21.08
N VAL A 51 6.73 10.55 19.79
CA VAL A 51 5.77 11.09 18.83
C VAL A 51 5.34 9.98 17.86
N ILE A 52 4.06 9.97 17.52
CA ILE A 52 3.54 9.22 16.37
C ILE A 52 2.70 10.15 15.50
N SER A 53 2.87 10.06 14.20
CA SER A 53 2.08 10.80 13.22
C SER A 53 1.79 9.95 11.97
N SER A 54 1.15 10.55 10.98
CA SER A 54 0.92 9.91 9.68
C SER A 54 2.18 9.84 8.79
N VAL A 55 3.32 10.40 9.21
CA VAL A 55 4.53 10.51 8.37
C VAL A 55 5.83 10.24 9.11
N HIS A 56 5.82 10.14 10.42
CA HIS A 56 7.02 9.84 11.20
C HIS A 56 6.69 9.34 12.60
N PHE A 57 7.62 8.61 13.15
CA PHE A 57 7.66 8.15 14.52
C PHE A 57 8.95 8.66 15.20
N GLU A 58 8.89 9.03 16.47
CA GLU A 58 10.06 9.41 17.27
C GLU A 58 10.17 8.52 18.50
N CYS A 59 11.38 8.06 18.77
CA CYS A 59 11.74 7.23 19.91
C CYS A 59 12.87 7.92 20.70
N THR A 60 12.99 7.62 21.99
CA THR A 60 14.11 8.12 22.82
C THR A 60 15.48 7.59 22.36
N VAL A 61 15.49 6.49 21.61
CA VAL A 61 16.71 5.87 21.06
C VAL A 61 16.45 5.45 19.62
N ASP A 62 17.19 6.04 18.68
CA ASP A 62 17.14 5.68 17.26
C ASP A 62 18.11 4.50 16.98
N SER A 63 17.69 3.31 17.41
CA SER A 63 18.42 2.09 17.07
C SER A 63 18.14 1.66 15.62
N ARG A 64 19.07 0.91 15.01
CA ARG A 64 18.86 0.34 13.66
C ARG A 64 17.60 -0.53 13.57
N LEU A 65 17.23 -1.19 14.66
CA LEU A 65 16.00 -1.97 14.71
C LEU A 65 14.76 -1.06 14.61
N VAL A 66 14.76 0.08 15.29
CA VAL A 66 13.69 1.09 15.19
C VAL A 66 13.61 1.59 13.76
N LEU A 67 14.74 1.99 13.15
CA LEU A 67 14.78 2.49 11.77
C LEU A 67 14.29 1.46 10.73
N ALA A 68 14.63 0.19 10.89
CA ALA A 68 14.16 -0.87 9.99
C ALA A 68 12.70 -1.30 10.26
N GLY A 69 12.18 -1.03 11.45
CA GLY A 69 10.94 -1.58 11.99
C GLY A 69 9.73 -1.33 11.08
N GLY A 70 9.56 -0.11 10.57
CA GLY A 70 8.45 0.25 9.69
C GLY A 70 8.42 -0.61 8.42
N THR A 71 9.53 -0.65 7.70
CA THR A 71 9.68 -1.46 6.48
C THR A 71 9.47 -2.95 6.75
N LEU A 72 10.09 -3.50 7.79
CA LEU A 72 9.96 -4.91 8.14
C LEU A 72 8.51 -5.28 8.48
N MET A 73 7.80 -4.41 9.20
CA MET A 73 6.39 -4.61 9.51
C MET A 73 5.52 -4.57 8.26
N ASN A 74 5.78 -3.65 7.34
CA ASN A 74 5.04 -3.63 6.07
C ASN A 74 5.26 -4.93 5.27
N LEU A 75 6.48 -5.42 5.17
CA LEU A 75 6.76 -6.68 4.46
C LEU A 75 6.04 -7.85 5.14
N PHE A 76 6.12 -7.95 6.46
CA PHE A 76 5.45 -9.00 7.25
C PHE A 76 3.92 -8.93 7.07
N ALA A 77 3.33 -7.76 7.24
CA ALA A 77 1.89 -7.55 7.05
C ALA A 77 1.46 -7.87 5.61
N GLY A 78 2.26 -7.47 4.62
CA GLY A 78 2.01 -7.80 3.23
C GLY A 78 1.91 -9.30 2.98
N PHE A 79 2.78 -10.12 3.59
CA PHE A 79 2.70 -11.58 3.49
C PHE A 79 1.49 -12.15 4.25
N ILE A 80 1.11 -11.59 5.40
CA ILE A 80 -0.13 -11.98 6.09
C ILE A 80 -1.35 -11.72 5.21
N PHE A 81 -1.45 -10.53 4.58
CA PHE A 81 -2.56 -10.20 3.69
C PHE A 81 -2.55 -11.02 2.40
N PHE A 82 -1.38 -11.39 1.89
CA PHE A 82 -1.26 -12.36 0.81
C PHE A 82 -1.89 -13.70 1.19
N ALA A 83 -1.50 -14.25 2.33
CA ALA A 83 -2.06 -15.50 2.83
C ALA A 83 -3.58 -15.38 3.06
N LEU A 84 -4.04 -14.31 3.72
CA LEU A 84 -5.47 -14.04 3.93
C LEU A 84 -6.23 -14.00 2.60
N GLY A 85 -5.72 -13.30 1.59
CA GLY A 85 -6.32 -13.24 0.26
C GLY A 85 -6.40 -14.61 -0.42
N ARG A 86 -5.40 -15.48 -0.23
CA ARG A 86 -5.40 -16.84 -0.77
C ARG A 86 -6.45 -17.74 -0.13
N PHE A 87 -6.63 -17.62 1.18
CA PHE A 87 -7.63 -18.40 1.91
C PHE A 87 -9.03 -17.81 1.82
N THR A 88 -9.19 -16.53 1.46
CA THR A 88 -10.50 -15.89 1.29
C THR A 88 -11.18 -16.39 0.02
N GLY A 89 -12.33 -17.05 0.15
CA GLY A 89 -13.15 -17.52 -0.96
C GLY A 89 -13.82 -16.37 -1.75
N ARG A 90 -14.33 -16.70 -2.95
CA ARG A 90 -15.05 -15.76 -3.81
C ARG A 90 -16.36 -15.22 -3.19
N GLY A 91 -16.91 -15.93 -2.19
CA GLY A 91 -18.11 -15.51 -1.44
C GLY A 91 -17.90 -14.29 -0.54
N TYR A 92 -16.65 -13.90 -0.28
CA TYR A 92 -16.30 -12.72 0.52
C TYR A 92 -15.56 -11.65 -0.32
N PRO A 93 -16.20 -11.07 -1.34
CA PRO A 93 -15.54 -10.25 -2.36
C PRO A 93 -14.83 -9.02 -1.80
N ARG A 94 -15.41 -8.37 -0.79
CA ARG A 94 -14.82 -7.16 -0.17
C ARG A 94 -13.60 -7.49 0.67
N LEU A 95 -13.66 -8.57 1.46
CA LEU A 95 -12.50 -9.04 2.24
C LEU A 95 -11.37 -9.49 1.32
N LYS A 96 -11.70 -10.21 0.25
CA LYS A 96 -10.70 -10.64 -0.75
C LYS A 96 -10.03 -9.45 -1.43
N TYR A 97 -10.81 -8.42 -1.79
CA TYR A 97 -10.26 -7.21 -2.38
C TYR A 97 -9.46 -6.37 -1.36
N PHE A 98 -9.96 -6.27 -0.11
CA PHE A 98 -9.22 -5.62 0.97
C PHE A 98 -7.86 -6.31 1.20
N SER A 99 -7.84 -7.64 1.28
CA SER A 99 -6.60 -8.40 1.44
C SER A 99 -5.63 -8.17 0.29
N TRP A 100 -6.13 -8.11 -0.95
CA TRP A 100 -5.31 -7.80 -2.12
C TRP A 100 -4.71 -6.39 -2.05
N ILE A 101 -5.50 -5.36 -1.76
CA ILE A 101 -4.97 -3.99 -1.73
C ILE A 101 -4.08 -3.76 -0.50
N ALA A 102 -4.41 -4.34 0.67
CA ALA A 102 -3.58 -4.27 1.86
C ALA A 102 -2.23 -4.99 1.66
N MET A 103 -2.22 -6.17 1.04
CA MET A 103 -1.01 -6.85 0.59
C MET A 103 -0.18 -5.95 -0.32
N THR A 104 -0.81 -5.43 -1.37
CA THR A 104 -0.14 -4.67 -2.42
C THR A 104 0.47 -3.38 -1.89
N VAL A 105 -0.28 -2.61 -1.09
CA VAL A 105 0.20 -1.36 -0.49
C VAL A 105 1.36 -1.64 0.47
N ASN A 106 1.22 -2.62 1.36
CA ASN A 106 2.28 -2.94 2.33
C ASN A 106 3.55 -3.44 1.64
N LEU A 107 3.45 -4.37 0.69
CA LEU A 107 4.63 -4.88 -0.01
C LEU A 107 5.29 -3.82 -0.90
N TYR A 108 4.52 -2.99 -1.60
CA TYR A 108 5.08 -1.90 -2.39
C TYR A 108 5.73 -0.83 -1.52
N THR A 109 5.12 -0.46 -0.41
CA THR A 109 5.72 0.48 0.55
C THR A 109 7.03 -0.10 1.08
N GLY A 110 7.03 -1.33 1.60
CA GLY A 110 8.22 -1.96 2.15
C GLY A 110 9.37 -2.08 1.13
N THR A 111 9.10 -2.55 -0.09
CA THR A 111 10.13 -2.69 -1.13
C THR A 111 10.52 -1.35 -1.75
N GLY A 112 9.57 -0.40 -1.83
CA GLY A 112 9.80 0.97 -2.29
C GLY A 112 10.76 1.74 -1.39
N TYR A 113 10.74 1.50 -0.07
CA TYR A 113 11.69 2.13 0.86
C TYR A 113 13.13 1.76 0.56
N PHE A 114 13.43 0.53 0.13
CA PHE A 114 14.79 0.15 -0.30
C PHE A 114 15.23 0.98 -1.52
N LEU A 115 14.35 1.12 -2.53
CA LEU A 115 14.63 1.96 -3.71
C LEU A 115 14.81 3.42 -3.34
N PHE A 116 13.90 3.96 -2.56
CA PHE A 116 13.90 5.36 -2.16
C PHE A 116 15.18 5.71 -1.39
N SER A 117 15.53 4.89 -0.40
CA SER A 117 16.74 5.10 0.40
C SER A 117 18.04 4.83 -0.39
N GLY A 118 18.04 3.81 -1.23
CA GLY A 118 19.22 3.49 -2.06
C GLY A 118 19.53 4.57 -3.09
N ILE A 119 18.53 5.03 -3.84
CA ILE A 119 18.69 6.04 -4.90
C ILE A 119 18.76 7.45 -4.29
N GLY A 120 17.77 7.82 -3.46
CA GLY A 120 17.61 9.16 -2.91
C GLY A 120 18.54 9.47 -1.74
N GLY A 121 19.00 8.46 -1.01
CA GLY A 121 19.80 8.66 0.20
C GLY A 121 19.05 9.30 1.36
N ILE A 122 17.73 9.12 1.41
CA ILE A 122 16.83 9.63 2.43
C ILE A 122 15.85 8.52 2.89
N GLY A 123 15.21 8.72 4.05
CA GLY A 123 14.29 7.75 4.65
C GLY A 123 14.98 6.71 5.52
N ASP A 124 14.19 5.76 6.02
CA ASP A 124 14.57 4.83 7.10
C ASP A 124 15.86 4.03 6.84
N TRP A 125 16.00 3.51 5.63
CA TRP A 125 17.18 2.71 5.27
C TRP A 125 18.41 3.56 4.99
N ALA A 126 18.25 4.83 4.62
CA ALA A 126 19.36 5.76 4.53
C ALA A 126 19.91 6.06 5.94
N ALA A 127 19.02 6.31 6.93
CA ALA A 127 19.39 6.44 8.32
C ALA A 127 19.96 5.12 8.89
N PHE A 128 19.39 3.97 8.52
CA PHE A 128 19.89 2.65 8.96
C PHE A 128 21.35 2.40 8.56
N ILE A 129 21.76 2.80 7.36
CA ILE A 129 23.13 2.61 6.86
C ILE A 129 24.09 3.73 7.28
N GLU A 130 23.60 4.78 7.91
CA GLU A 130 24.43 5.87 8.39
C GLU A 130 25.50 5.38 9.37
N GLY A 131 26.75 5.86 9.21
CA GLY A 131 27.90 5.44 10.01
C GLY A 131 28.48 4.06 9.65
N LEU A 132 27.90 3.31 8.69
CA LEU A 132 28.50 2.07 8.19
C LEU A 132 29.67 2.37 7.24
N ALA A 133 30.70 1.47 7.24
CA ALA A 133 31.77 1.55 6.27
C ALA A 133 31.22 1.41 4.84
N ARG A 134 31.77 2.18 3.90
CA ARG A 134 31.40 2.15 2.47
C ARG A 134 29.90 2.41 2.21
N PRO A 135 29.33 3.56 2.59
CA PRO A 135 27.91 3.84 2.46
C PRO A 135 27.40 3.73 1.01
N TRP A 136 28.23 4.05 0.02
CA TRP A 136 27.88 3.86 -1.40
C TRP A 136 27.58 2.40 -1.77
N ALA A 137 28.30 1.43 -1.20
CA ALA A 137 28.07 0.01 -1.48
C ALA A 137 26.72 -0.44 -0.88
N TRP A 138 26.37 0.03 0.30
CA TRP A 138 25.06 -0.22 0.92
C TRP A 138 23.93 0.41 0.11
N ARG A 139 24.11 1.62 -0.41
CA ARG A 139 23.10 2.25 -1.30
C ARG A 139 22.89 1.46 -2.57
N ILE A 140 23.94 0.94 -3.21
CA ILE A 140 23.83 0.06 -4.37
C ILE A 140 23.08 -1.23 -3.98
N ALA A 141 23.43 -1.86 -2.87
CA ALA A 141 22.77 -3.07 -2.40
C ALA A 141 21.26 -2.85 -2.14
N LEU A 142 20.90 -1.75 -1.49
CA LEU A 142 19.49 -1.35 -1.26
C LEU A 142 18.76 -1.10 -2.59
N THR A 143 19.40 -0.45 -3.55
CA THR A 143 18.82 -0.19 -4.88
C THR A 143 18.53 -1.49 -5.62
N ILE A 144 19.50 -2.43 -5.64
CA ILE A 144 19.35 -3.74 -6.29
C ILE A 144 18.24 -4.55 -5.59
N LEU A 145 18.29 -4.63 -4.25
CA LEU A 145 17.29 -5.32 -3.44
C LEU A 145 15.90 -4.75 -3.70
N GLY A 146 15.78 -3.42 -3.68
CA GLY A 146 14.53 -2.73 -3.92
C GLY A 146 13.99 -2.99 -5.33
N PHE A 147 14.83 -2.89 -6.36
CA PHE A 147 14.41 -3.13 -7.73
C PHE A 147 13.89 -4.58 -7.94
N VAL A 148 14.66 -5.57 -7.49
CA VAL A 148 14.29 -6.98 -7.63
C VAL A 148 13.01 -7.30 -6.84
N SER A 149 12.95 -6.89 -5.57
CA SER A 149 11.79 -7.16 -4.73
C SER A 149 10.55 -6.41 -5.20
N TYR A 150 10.68 -5.15 -5.65
CA TYR A 150 9.57 -4.38 -6.21
C TYR A 150 9.00 -5.01 -7.49
N ALA A 151 9.86 -5.50 -8.38
CA ALA A 151 9.43 -6.22 -9.59
C ALA A 151 8.69 -7.53 -9.24
N LEU A 152 9.16 -8.25 -8.21
CA LEU A 152 8.48 -9.46 -7.71
C LEU A 152 7.11 -9.12 -7.13
N VAL A 153 7.00 -8.07 -6.33
CA VAL A 153 5.73 -7.58 -5.78
C VAL A 153 4.76 -7.19 -6.89
N ALA A 154 5.25 -6.51 -7.93
CA ALA A 154 4.45 -6.16 -9.10
C ALA A 154 3.83 -7.40 -9.76
N ARG A 155 4.64 -8.46 -9.93
CA ARG A 155 4.16 -9.74 -10.46
C ARG A 155 3.12 -10.40 -9.55
N ILE A 156 3.37 -10.45 -8.24
CA ILE A 156 2.45 -11.03 -7.26
C ILE A 156 1.12 -10.24 -7.24
N SER A 157 1.17 -8.92 -7.16
CA SER A 157 -0.02 -8.06 -7.18
C SER A 157 -0.88 -8.29 -8.41
N LEU A 158 -0.24 -8.44 -9.58
CA LEU A 158 -0.92 -8.71 -10.84
C LEU A 158 -1.59 -10.08 -10.85
N LEU A 159 -0.92 -11.12 -10.35
CA LEU A 159 -1.45 -12.48 -10.25
C LEU A 159 -2.68 -12.53 -9.32
N GLU A 160 -2.60 -11.91 -8.16
CA GLU A 160 -3.67 -11.91 -7.16
C GLU A 160 -4.84 -10.99 -7.52
N LEU A 161 -4.68 -10.05 -8.48
CA LEU A 161 -5.77 -9.23 -9.02
C LEU A 161 -6.66 -10.00 -10.00
N ARG A 162 -6.17 -11.08 -10.61
CA ARG A 162 -6.86 -11.83 -11.69
C ARG A 162 -8.33 -12.19 -11.40
N PRO A 163 -8.71 -12.63 -10.19
CA PRO A 163 -10.10 -12.98 -9.89
C PRO A 163 -11.11 -11.85 -10.12
N PHE A 164 -10.65 -10.59 -10.12
CA PHE A 164 -11.49 -9.41 -10.30
C PHE A 164 -11.56 -8.90 -11.74
N LEU A 165 -10.77 -9.46 -12.67
CA LEU A 165 -10.57 -8.89 -14.00
C LEU A 165 -11.52 -9.43 -15.08
N GLY A 166 -11.90 -10.71 -15.02
CA GLY A 166 -12.69 -11.38 -16.05
C GLY A 166 -11.88 -11.85 -17.27
N SER A 167 -12.55 -12.49 -18.21
CA SER A 167 -11.94 -13.13 -19.40
C SER A 167 -11.82 -12.21 -20.60
N ASP A 168 -12.76 -11.30 -20.81
CA ASP A 168 -12.74 -10.36 -21.93
C ASP A 168 -11.58 -9.36 -21.81
N LYS A 169 -10.82 -9.17 -22.90
CA LYS A 169 -9.58 -8.38 -22.92
C LYS A 169 -9.84 -6.90 -22.60
N GLU A 170 -10.86 -6.31 -23.18
CA GLU A 170 -11.18 -4.90 -23.03
C GLU A 170 -11.77 -4.61 -21.64
N GLN A 171 -12.70 -5.43 -21.19
CA GLN A 171 -13.29 -5.36 -19.87
C GLN A 171 -12.22 -5.53 -18.78
N ARG A 172 -11.32 -6.49 -18.96
CA ARG A 172 -10.18 -6.76 -18.07
C ARG A 172 -9.30 -5.55 -17.88
N TYR A 173 -8.92 -4.87 -18.97
CA TYR A 173 -8.11 -3.66 -18.89
C TYR A 173 -8.83 -2.53 -18.15
N ARG A 174 -10.09 -2.25 -18.52
CA ARG A 174 -10.90 -1.23 -17.84
C ARG A 174 -11.08 -1.51 -16.35
N ARG A 175 -11.32 -2.77 -15.98
CA ARG A 175 -11.43 -3.18 -14.57
C ARG A 175 -10.10 -3.03 -13.84
N ALA A 176 -8.99 -3.44 -14.46
CA ALA A 176 -7.67 -3.27 -13.88
C ALA A 176 -7.36 -1.80 -13.59
N VAL A 177 -7.60 -0.89 -14.55
CA VAL A 177 -7.42 0.56 -14.35
C VAL A 177 -8.22 1.05 -13.14
N ARG A 178 -9.50 0.70 -13.04
CA ARG A 178 -10.34 1.15 -11.91
C ARG A 178 -9.91 0.56 -10.58
N LEU A 179 -9.54 -0.73 -10.56
CA LEU A 179 -9.12 -1.44 -9.34
C LEU A 179 -7.73 -1.03 -8.85
N THR A 180 -6.94 -0.35 -9.66
CA THR A 180 -5.59 0.10 -9.28
C THR A 180 -5.47 1.61 -9.17
N ALA A 181 -6.02 2.38 -10.10
CA ALA A 181 -5.94 3.83 -10.07
C ALA A 181 -6.80 4.45 -8.96
N ILE A 182 -8.04 3.94 -8.73
CA ILE A 182 -8.87 4.46 -7.63
C ILE A 182 -8.17 4.29 -6.28
N PRO A 183 -7.64 3.11 -5.91
CA PRO A 183 -6.86 2.94 -4.68
C PRO A 183 -5.64 3.87 -4.60
N TYR A 184 -4.89 3.96 -5.67
CA TYR A 184 -3.68 4.78 -5.72
C TYR A 184 -3.98 6.25 -5.38
N PHE A 185 -4.98 6.83 -6.04
CA PHE A 185 -5.35 8.23 -5.78
C PHE A 185 -6.08 8.41 -4.44
N ALA A 186 -7.02 7.53 -4.09
CA ALA A 186 -7.76 7.65 -2.83
C ALA A 186 -6.82 7.54 -1.61
N GLY A 187 -5.92 6.55 -1.61
CA GLY A 187 -4.95 6.37 -0.54
C GLY A 187 -3.89 7.47 -0.53
N GLY A 188 -3.33 7.82 -1.70
CA GLY A 188 -2.32 8.87 -1.81
C GLY A 188 -2.83 10.24 -1.36
N ILE A 189 -4.03 10.62 -1.78
CA ILE A 189 -4.67 11.88 -1.36
C ILE A 189 -4.91 11.88 0.15
N LEU A 190 -5.46 10.79 0.70
CA LEU A 190 -5.67 10.66 2.14
C LEU A 190 -4.38 10.91 2.93
N MET A 191 -3.30 10.22 2.55
CA MET A 191 -2.02 10.34 3.24
C MET A 191 -1.42 11.75 3.11
N CYS A 192 -1.52 12.39 1.95
CA CYS A 192 -1.08 13.77 1.77
C CYS A 192 -1.91 14.75 2.61
N VAL A 193 -3.25 14.58 2.66
CA VAL A 193 -4.13 15.43 3.48
C VAL A 193 -3.81 15.28 4.96
N ALA A 194 -3.66 14.04 5.47
CA ALA A 194 -3.28 13.82 6.85
C ALA A 194 -1.93 14.47 7.17
N SER A 195 -0.96 14.29 6.28
CA SER A 195 0.40 14.82 6.45
C SER A 195 0.45 16.34 6.40
N ALA A 196 -0.43 17.00 5.65
CA ALA A 196 -0.48 18.46 5.55
C ALA A 196 -0.78 19.16 6.90
N LEU A 197 -1.32 18.44 7.87
CA LEU A 197 -1.55 18.94 9.23
C LEU A 197 -0.35 18.76 10.16
N ASN A 198 0.75 18.17 9.67
CA ASN A 198 1.92 17.90 10.52
C ASN A 198 2.70 19.18 10.83
N PRO A 199 3.02 19.48 12.10
CA PRO A 199 3.70 20.71 12.50
C PRO A 199 5.16 20.81 12.05
N LYS A 200 5.79 19.71 11.56
CA LYS A 200 7.19 19.72 11.08
C LYS A 200 7.41 20.42 9.73
N GLY A 201 6.32 20.87 9.07
CA GLY A 201 6.39 21.71 7.88
C GLY A 201 6.16 21.02 6.55
N ALA A 202 5.68 21.79 5.56
CA ALA A 202 5.16 21.30 4.29
C ALA A 202 6.19 20.56 3.42
N ILE A 203 7.48 20.91 3.50
CA ILE A 203 8.53 20.28 2.67
C ILE A 203 8.80 18.83 3.11
N LEU A 204 8.88 18.59 4.42
CA LEU A 204 9.06 17.23 4.94
C LEU A 204 7.87 16.34 4.59
N ILE A 205 6.68 16.93 4.59
CA ILE A 205 5.42 16.29 4.26
C ILE A 205 5.38 15.84 2.79
N LEU A 206 5.75 16.74 1.88
CA LEU A 206 5.77 16.45 0.45
C LEU A 206 6.80 15.36 0.10
N ILE A 207 7.97 15.39 0.71
CA ILE A 207 9.02 14.42 0.46
C ILE A 207 8.66 13.06 1.09
N SER A 208 8.22 13.04 2.34
CA SER A 208 7.93 11.79 3.04
C SER A 208 6.60 11.17 2.60
N ALA A 209 5.48 11.90 2.71
CA ALA A 209 4.16 11.35 2.41
C ALA A 209 3.95 11.10 0.91
N ALA A 210 4.29 12.05 0.05
CA ALA A 210 4.09 11.89 -1.39
C ALA A 210 5.05 10.86 -1.98
N ALA A 211 6.32 10.87 -1.57
CA ALA A 211 7.30 9.92 -2.07
C ALA A 211 7.03 8.48 -1.58
N SER A 212 6.71 8.29 -0.29
CA SER A 212 6.41 6.96 0.23
C SER A 212 5.08 6.43 -0.32
N THR A 213 4.06 7.27 -0.42
CA THR A 213 2.71 6.85 -0.82
C THR A 213 2.58 6.77 -2.34
N PHE A 214 2.76 7.88 -3.06
CA PHE A 214 2.65 7.89 -4.52
C PHE A 214 3.87 7.23 -5.18
N GLY A 215 5.07 7.53 -4.75
CA GLY A 215 6.29 6.88 -5.25
C GLY A 215 6.31 5.40 -4.91
N GLY A 216 6.19 5.07 -3.63
CA GLY A 216 6.23 3.69 -3.14
C GLY A 216 5.18 2.79 -3.80
N THR A 217 3.93 3.24 -3.90
CA THR A 217 2.84 2.44 -4.49
C THR A 217 2.61 2.67 -5.99
N SER A 218 3.52 3.34 -6.70
CA SER A 218 3.39 3.65 -8.14
C SER A 218 3.19 2.41 -9.02
N GLY A 219 3.62 1.23 -8.57
CA GLY A 219 3.37 -0.05 -9.20
C GLY A 219 1.88 -0.32 -9.48
N LEU A 220 0.96 0.25 -8.69
CA LEU A 220 -0.48 0.18 -8.96
C LEU A 220 -0.84 0.80 -10.31
N LEU A 221 -0.24 1.94 -10.71
CA LEU A 221 -0.51 2.58 -11.99
C LEU A 221 0.08 1.81 -13.18
N TRP A 222 1.19 1.11 -12.97
CA TRP A 222 1.83 0.32 -14.03
C TRP A 222 1.15 -1.03 -14.26
N THR A 223 0.41 -1.57 -13.28
CA THR A 223 -0.27 -2.86 -13.35
C THR A 223 -1.14 -3.04 -14.60
N PRO A 224 -2.02 -2.09 -15.00
CA PRO A 224 -2.83 -2.23 -16.21
C PRO A 224 -1.99 -2.28 -17.50
N THR A 225 -0.88 -1.55 -17.54
CA THR A 225 0.03 -1.52 -18.71
C THR A 225 0.69 -2.88 -18.94
N TRP A 226 1.09 -3.54 -17.87
CA TRP A 226 1.66 -4.89 -17.96
C TRP A 226 0.63 -5.93 -18.42
N LEU A 227 -0.62 -5.79 -17.98
CA LEU A 227 -1.73 -6.60 -18.51
C LEU A 227 -1.92 -6.45 -20.01
N LYS A 228 -1.83 -5.22 -20.53
CA LYS A 228 -2.00 -4.93 -21.96
C LYS A 228 -0.91 -5.56 -22.82
N ARG A 229 0.32 -5.56 -22.34
CA ARG A 229 1.48 -6.11 -23.06
C ARG A 229 1.54 -7.63 -23.10
N GLY A 230 0.73 -8.34 -22.28
CA GLY A 230 0.71 -9.81 -22.25
C GLY A 230 1.99 -10.47 -21.72
N SER A 231 3.00 -9.66 -21.36
CA SER A 231 4.38 -10.12 -21.13
C SER A 231 4.57 -10.87 -19.80
N PHE A 232 3.65 -10.72 -18.85
CA PHE A 232 3.88 -11.17 -17.47
C PHE A 232 3.06 -12.40 -17.05
N ILE A 233 1.97 -12.72 -17.74
CA ILE A 233 1.05 -13.79 -17.29
C ILE A 233 0.35 -14.45 -18.49
N PRO A 234 0.45 -15.78 -18.65
CA PRO A 234 -0.41 -16.51 -19.54
C PRO A 234 -1.86 -16.47 -19.03
N TYR A 235 -2.78 -16.05 -19.88
CA TYR A 235 -4.20 -16.04 -19.59
C TYR A 235 -4.81 -17.40 -19.91
N GLY A 236 -5.12 -18.18 -18.87
CA GLY A 236 -6.08 -19.28 -18.99
C GLY A 236 -7.52 -18.77 -18.96
N PRO A 237 -8.52 -19.62 -19.28
CA PRO A 237 -9.92 -19.29 -19.12
C PRO A 237 -10.18 -18.85 -17.69
N THR A 238 -10.68 -17.62 -17.52
CA THR A 238 -10.98 -17.07 -16.21
C THR A 238 -12.48 -17.18 -15.98
N ALA A 239 -12.86 -17.55 -14.75
CA ALA A 239 -14.22 -17.44 -14.29
C ALA A 239 -14.72 -15.99 -14.37
N GLU A 240 -16.02 -15.78 -14.29
CA GLU A 240 -16.59 -14.44 -14.20
C GLU A 240 -15.88 -13.58 -13.15
N PRO A 241 -15.69 -12.27 -13.41
CA PRO A 241 -15.00 -11.39 -12.49
C PRO A 241 -15.79 -11.24 -11.19
N ILE A 242 -15.07 -11.17 -10.07
CA ILE A 242 -15.68 -10.90 -8.76
C ILE A 242 -16.30 -9.50 -8.77
N ALA A 243 -17.56 -9.41 -8.37
CA ALA A 243 -18.31 -8.15 -8.24
C ALA A 243 -17.94 -7.40 -6.95
N LEU A 244 -17.91 -6.08 -7.03
CA LEU A 244 -17.78 -5.17 -5.89
C LEU A 244 -18.89 -4.10 -5.97
N PRO A 245 -20.14 -4.46 -5.62
CA PRO A 245 -21.25 -3.53 -5.64
C PRO A 245 -21.13 -2.48 -4.54
N ARG A 246 -21.92 -1.38 -4.68
CA ARG A 246 -22.02 -0.31 -3.70
C ARG A 246 -22.36 -0.85 -2.31
N THR A 247 -21.61 -0.41 -1.29
CA THR A 247 -21.77 -0.82 0.11
C THR A 247 -21.70 0.39 1.02
N TRP A 248 -22.85 1.02 1.25
CA TRP A 248 -22.95 2.25 2.04
C TRP A 248 -22.37 2.14 3.47
N PRO A 249 -22.63 1.08 4.25
CA PRO A 249 -22.00 0.96 5.58
C PRO A 249 -20.49 1.02 5.54
N LEU A 250 -19.86 0.41 4.52
CA LEU A 250 -18.41 0.45 4.34
C LEU A 250 -17.91 1.86 3.95
N VAL A 251 -18.67 2.56 3.08
CA VAL A 251 -18.34 3.93 2.68
C VAL A 251 -18.37 4.87 3.88
N VAL A 252 -19.42 4.77 4.70
CA VAL A 252 -19.56 5.58 5.91
C VAL A 252 -18.45 5.24 6.91
N ALA A 253 -18.21 3.96 7.18
CA ALA A 253 -17.15 3.54 8.11
C ALA A 253 -15.76 4.02 7.67
N ALA A 254 -15.43 3.92 6.38
CA ALA A 254 -14.17 4.42 5.83
C ALA A 254 -14.07 5.95 5.94
N GLY A 255 -15.15 6.69 5.71
CA GLY A 255 -15.20 8.14 5.86
C GLY A 255 -14.94 8.57 7.30
N VAL A 256 -15.63 7.96 8.26
CA VAL A 256 -15.43 8.22 9.70
C VAL A 256 -13.98 7.89 10.13
N ALA A 257 -13.48 6.73 9.70
CA ALA A 257 -12.11 6.32 10.01
C ALA A 257 -11.07 7.28 9.39
N ALA A 258 -11.30 7.76 8.15
CA ALA A 258 -10.42 8.74 7.51
C ALA A 258 -10.39 10.08 8.26
N ILE A 259 -11.54 10.59 8.68
CA ILE A 259 -11.63 11.81 9.48
C ILE A 259 -10.86 11.63 10.80
N ALA A 260 -11.08 10.52 11.51
CA ALA A 260 -10.38 10.23 12.76
C ALA A 260 -8.86 10.11 12.53
N PHE A 261 -8.42 9.42 11.48
CA PHE A 261 -7.02 9.29 11.12
C PHE A 261 -6.35 10.64 10.84
N ILE A 262 -7.01 11.48 10.03
CA ILE A 262 -6.52 12.84 9.71
C ILE A 262 -6.47 13.70 10.98
N ALA A 263 -7.52 13.68 11.79
CA ALA A 263 -7.61 14.52 13.00
C ALA A 263 -6.61 14.13 14.10
N LEU A 264 -6.31 12.83 14.25
CA LEU A 264 -5.44 12.32 15.31
C LEU A 264 -3.97 12.26 14.89
N LEU A 265 -3.70 11.69 13.72
CA LEU A 265 -2.32 11.44 13.27
C LEU A 265 -1.77 12.56 12.37
N GLY A 266 -2.62 13.40 11.82
CA GLY A 266 -2.18 14.58 11.08
C GLY A 266 -1.34 15.52 11.96
N PRO A 267 -1.89 16.08 13.04
CA PRO A 267 -1.17 17.01 13.92
C PRO A 267 -0.11 16.35 14.80
N SER A 268 0.02 15.05 14.81
CA SER A 268 0.89 14.22 15.65
C SER A 268 0.37 14.03 17.09
N ILE A 269 0.50 12.80 17.59
CA ILE A 269 0.27 12.46 19.00
C ILE A 269 1.61 12.46 19.71
N ARG A 270 1.72 13.24 20.79
CA ARG A 270 2.90 13.28 21.66
C ARG A 270 2.64 12.47 22.92
N PHE A 271 3.59 11.62 23.28
CA PHE A 271 3.55 10.87 24.52
C PHE A 271 4.21 11.70 25.64
N SER A 272 3.62 11.69 26.83
CA SER A 272 4.23 12.32 28.01
C SER A 272 5.54 11.62 28.37
N ARG A 273 6.57 12.38 28.69
CA ARG A 273 7.87 11.88 29.15
C ARG A 273 7.77 11.16 30.49
#